data_8341ec080aeb9dbc03fa26ac95d193f0
#
_entry.id   8341ec080aeb9dbc03fa26ac95d193f0
#
_cell.length_a   1.000
_cell.length_b   1.000
_cell.length_c   1.000
_cell.angle_alpha   90.00
_cell.angle_beta   90.00
_cell.angle_gamma   90.00
#
_symmetry.space_group_name_H-M   'P 1'
#
loop_
_entity.id
_entity.type
_entity.pdbx_description
1 polymer ?
#
loop_
_entity_poly.entity_id
_entity_poly.type
_entity_poly.pdbx_seq_one_letter_code
_entity_poly.pdbx_strand_id
1 'polypeptide(L)'
;MEQQHKRSAFSGKIGFVLSAAGASVGLGNIWRFPYLAAKYGGGIFLLVYILLAVTFGYTMIVAETALGRMTHKSPVSAYAHFGKGKGIRFGGWINAIIPILIVPYYSVIGGWVIHYLAEYLCGRGGNLAADGYFSAFITNGLQAELAFLLFSLFTLGIIFAGVRNGVERVSKVMMPVLVVLSLVIAGYSVTRPGALAGVKYFLVPNPKNFSWMTWVTAMGQIFYSLSIAMGILVTFGSYMKKDVSIEESTENVEVFDTAIAIMAGLMIIPAVFAFSGGDPDTLQAGPALMFITIPKVFASMGLGTAVGVLFFVLVLFAAITSSIALTESAVSTFEDELGWDRTRSTVLIGAIMVALGSLSALGYGPLAGVTVFGMQFLDFFDFLTNSVMMPIAAIATCLLVSRVIGVEQIAQEVEQDGQRFRRKPVFNFMIRWLCPIFAAIILASSVANAFGWIAM
;
A
#
# COMPACT_ATOMS: atom_id res chain seq x y z
N MET A 1 -21.76 33.83 6.69
CA MET A 1 -20.60 33.47 7.52
C MET A 1 -20.37 31.97 7.28
N GLU A 2 -19.49 31.64 6.35
CA GLU A 2 -19.02 30.27 6.16
C GLU A 2 -18.29 29.86 7.44
N GLN A 3 -18.84 28.90 8.18
CA GLN A 3 -18.09 28.20 9.21
C GLN A 3 -16.97 27.45 8.46
N GLN A 4 -15.76 28.01 8.41
CA GLN A 4 -14.57 27.28 8.04
C GLN A 4 -14.46 26.09 9.01
N HIS A 5 -14.86 24.92 8.55
CA HIS A 5 -14.61 23.67 9.29
C HIS A 5 -13.10 23.58 9.48
N LYS A 6 -12.66 23.75 10.73
CA LYS A 6 -11.24 23.72 11.07
C LYS A 6 -10.69 22.36 10.68
N ARG A 7 -9.84 22.33 9.64
CA ARG A 7 -9.23 21.07 9.14
C ARG A 7 -8.59 20.30 10.30
N SER A 8 -8.79 19.01 10.37
CA SER A 8 -8.09 18.12 11.31
C SER A 8 -6.59 18.24 11.15
N ALA A 9 -5.83 18.11 12.23
CA ALA A 9 -4.36 18.17 12.19
C ALA A 9 -3.77 17.04 13.03
N PHE A 10 -2.65 16.47 12.54
CA PHE A 10 -1.82 15.57 13.32
C PHE A 10 -1.23 16.28 14.56
N SER A 11 -0.92 15.52 15.61
CA SER A 11 -0.34 16.08 16.84
C SER A 11 1.04 16.69 16.61
N GLY A 12 1.80 16.17 15.63
CA GLY A 12 3.14 16.63 15.25
C GLY A 12 3.82 15.66 14.29
N LYS A 13 5.15 15.75 14.14
CA LYS A 13 5.97 14.95 13.24
C LYS A 13 5.73 13.42 13.38
N ILE A 14 5.78 12.90 14.62
CA ILE A 14 5.61 11.47 14.90
C ILE A 14 4.21 10.98 14.46
N GLY A 15 3.17 11.80 14.69
CA GLY A 15 1.81 11.48 14.25
C GLY A 15 1.70 11.36 12.74
N PHE A 16 2.25 12.31 12.01
CA PHE A 16 2.30 12.26 10.54
C PHE A 16 3.12 11.06 10.04
N VAL A 17 4.37 10.91 10.51
CA VAL A 17 5.29 9.85 10.03
C VAL A 17 4.72 8.46 10.25
N LEU A 18 4.20 8.16 11.45
CA LEU A 18 3.64 6.83 11.73
C LEU A 18 2.32 6.57 11.00
N SER A 19 1.52 7.61 10.74
CA SER A 19 0.31 7.46 9.93
C SER A 19 0.65 7.25 8.44
N ALA A 20 1.59 8.03 7.90
CA ALA A 20 2.03 7.89 6.51
C ALA A 20 2.81 6.59 6.28
N ALA A 21 3.69 6.20 7.21
CA ALA A 21 4.36 4.89 7.18
C ALA A 21 3.34 3.75 7.29
N GLY A 22 2.31 3.88 8.14
CA GLY A 22 1.23 2.90 8.25
C GLY A 22 0.37 2.80 6.98
N ALA A 23 0.23 3.90 6.24
CA ALA A 23 -0.39 3.88 4.91
C ALA A 23 0.47 3.12 3.90
N SER A 24 1.79 3.34 3.93
CA SER A 24 2.75 2.74 3.00
C SER A 24 3.02 1.27 3.33
N VAL A 25 3.21 0.93 4.61
CA VAL A 25 3.44 -0.45 5.05
C VAL A 25 2.13 -1.24 5.04
N GLY A 26 1.86 -1.89 3.94
CA GLY A 26 0.64 -2.65 3.70
C GLY A 26 0.88 -4.09 3.25
N LEU A 27 -0.17 -4.68 2.74
CA LEU A 27 -0.12 -6.02 2.16
C LEU A 27 0.92 -6.14 1.03
N GLY A 28 1.16 -5.06 0.29
CA GLY A 28 2.15 -5.02 -0.79
C GLY A 28 3.58 -5.30 -0.36
N ASN A 29 3.98 -4.85 0.86
CA ASN A 29 5.30 -5.14 1.41
C ASN A 29 5.41 -6.60 1.86
N ILE A 30 4.31 -7.20 2.33
CA ILE A 30 4.35 -8.51 2.98
C ILE A 30 4.25 -9.64 1.96
N TRP A 31 3.43 -9.52 0.89
CA TRP A 31 3.32 -10.61 -0.08
C TRP A 31 3.95 -10.29 -1.43
N ARG A 32 3.66 -9.08 -1.98
CA ARG A 32 4.08 -8.74 -3.35
C ARG A 32 5.58 -8.53 -3.45
N PHE A 33 6.15 -7.79 -2.50
CA PHE A 33 7.59 -7.53 -2.50
C PHE A 33 8.44 -8.78 -2.40
N PRO A 34 8.22 -9.74 -1.45
CA PRO A 34 9.01 -10.96 -1.38
C PRO A 34 8.90 -11.82 -2.65
N TYR A 35 7.71 -11.94 -3.20
CA TYR A 35 7.48 -12.65 -4.46
C TYR A 35 8.29 -12.02 -5.60
N LEU A 36 8.17 -10.71 -5.80
CA LEU A 36 8.89 -10.01 -6.88
C LEU A 36 10.40 -10.07 -6.67
N ALA A 37 10.87 -9.91 -5.44
CA ALA A 37 12.29 -10.02 -5.12
C ALA A 37 12.82 -11.41 -5.45
N ALA A 38 12.09 -12.47 -5.09
CA ALA A 38 12.52 -13.83 -5.41
C ALA A 38 12.51 -14.12 -6.92
N LYS A 39 11.45 -13.70 -7.63
CA LYS A 39 11.30 -13.97 -9.06
C LYS A 39 12.24 -13.14 -9.94
N TYR A 40 12.53 -11.90 -9.55
CA TYR A 40 13.26 -10.95 -10.42
C TYR A 40 14.66 -10.60 -9.90
N GLY A 41 15.35 -11.56 -9.26
CA GLY A 41 16.78 -11.53 -9.06
C GLY A 41 17.30 -11.34 -7.65
N GLY A 42 16.44 -11.45 -6.62
CA GLY A 42 16.87 -11.41 -5.20
C GLY A 42 17.54 -10.09 -4.83
N GLY A 43 18.81 -10.14 -4.45
CA GLY A 43 19.55 -8.97 -4.00
C GLY A 43 19.72 -7.88 -5.04
N ILE A 44 19.72 -8.20 -6.34
CA ILE A 44 19.77 -7.16 -7.38
C ILE A 44 18.42 -6.44 -7.51
N PHE A 45 17.29 -7.14 -7.32
CA PHE A 45 15.98 -6.51 -7.23
C PHE A 45 15.92 -5.57 -6.01
N LEU A 46 16.40 -6.01 -4.86
CA LEU A 46 16.46 -5.18 -3.63
C LEU A 46 17.30 -3.92 -3.86
N LEU A 47 18.44 -4.02 -4.52
CA LEU A 47 19.27 -2.85 -4.83
C LEU A 47 18.54 -1.85 -5.73
N VAL A 48 17.88 -2.33 -6.80
CA VAL A 48 17.08 -1.48 -7.70
C VAL A 48 15.91 -0.86 -6.95
N TYR A 49 15.24 -1.63 -6.08
CA TYR A 49 14.15 -1.15 -5.26
C TYR A 49 14.58 0.01 -4.34
N ILE A 50 15.70 -0.14 -3.61
CA ILE A 50 16.24 0.91 -2.75
C ILE A 50 16.60 2.16 -3.57
N LEU A 51 17.24 2.00 -4.72
CA LEU A 51 17.57 3.13 -5.60
C LEU A 51 16.31 3.90 -6.03
N LEU A 52 15.25 3.19 -6.39
CA LEU A 52 13.98 3.79 -6.77
C LEU A 52 13.25 4.41 -5.57
N ALA A 53 13.35 3.83 -4.36
CA ALA A 53 12.78 4.41 -3.15
C ALA A 53 13.38 5.79 -2.88
N VAL A 54 14.72 5.90 -2.85
CA VAL A 54 15.44 7.16 -2.53
C VAL A 54 15.37 8.21 -3.65
N THR A 55 14.90 7.87 -4.84
CA THR A 55 14.78 8.78 -5.98
C THR A 55 13.32 9.03 -6.35
N PHE A 56 12.68 8.07 -6.97
CA PHE A 56 11.31 8.17 -7.44
C PHE A 56 10.30 8.26 -6.28
N GLY A 57 10.38 7.34 -5.32
CA GLY A 57 9.52 7.28 -4.15
C GLY A 57 9.59 8.58 -3.34
N TYR A 58 10.80 8.97 -2.96
CA TYR A 58 11.08 10.22 -2.27
C TYR A 58 10.44 11.43 -2.98
N THR A 59 10.66 11.55 -4.28
CA THR A 59 10.17 12.67 -5.08
C THR A 59 8.65 12.78 -5.06
N MET A 60 7.97 11.65 -5.23
CA MET A 60 6.51 11.63 -5.26
C MET A 60 5.90 11.90 -3.88
N ILE A 61 6.48 11.35 -2.79
CA ILE A 61 6.03 11.63 -1.42
C ILE A 61 6.16 13.13 -1.11
N VAL A 62 7.31 13.74 -1.43
CA VAL A 62 7.51 15.18 -1.23
C VAL A 62 6.48 15.99 -2.02
N ALA A 63 6.27 15.66 -3.30
CA ALA A 63 5.34 16.38 -4.17
C ALA A 63 3.91 16.36 -3.65
N GLU A 64 3.40 15.18 -3.30
CA GLU A 64 2.02 15.00 -2.84
C GLU A 64 1.81 15.57 -1.43
N THR A 65 2.77 15.37 -0.52
CA THR A 65 2.71 15.93 0.84
C THR A 65 2.76 17.45 0.81
N ALA A 66 3.65 18.05 0.01
CA ALA A 66 3.74 19.50 -0.14
C ALA A 66 2.43 20.07 -0.73
N LEU A 67 1.87 19.43 -1.77
CA LEU A 67 0.60 19.82 -2.37
C LEU A 67 -0.53 19.86 -1.31
N GLY A 68 -0.61 18.83 -0.48
CA GLY A 68 -1.58 18.76 0.62
C GLY A 68 -1.36 19.86 1.65
N ARG A 69 -0.12 20.08 2.11
CA ARG A 69 0.22 21.07 3.13
C ARG A 69 0.03 22.53 2.66
N MET A 70 0.36 22.83 1.40
CA MET A 70 0.11 24.13 0.79
C MET A 70 -1.35 24.52 0.77
N THR A 71 -2.22 23.55 0.50
CA THR A 71 -3.63 23.81 0.23
C THR A 71 -4.55 23.56 1.42
N HIS A 72 -4.10 22.71 2.37
CA HIS A 72 -4.94 22.19 3.46
C HIS A 72 -6.24 21.56 2.96
N LYS A 73 -6.22 20.88 1.80
CA LYS A 73 -7.39 20.30 1.14
C LYS A 73 -7.14 18.88 0.68
N SER A 74 -8.23 18.15 0.45
CA SER A 74 -8.24 16.84 -0.19
C SER A 74 -7.83 16.93 -1.67
N PRO A 75 -7.51 15.81 -2.34
CA PRO A 75 -6.93 15.83 -3.69
C PRO A 75 -7.68 16.68 -4.71
N VAL A 76 -9.01 16.59 -4.80
CA VAL A 76 -9.79 17.35 -5.80
C VAL A 76 -9.66 18.85 -5.58
N SER A 77 -9.95 19.30 -4.36
CA SER A 77 -9.87 20.70 -3.98
C SER A 77 -8.43 21.23 -3.98
N ALA A 78 -7.42 20.39 -3.67
CA ALA A 78 -6.01 20.76 -3.74
C ALA A 78 -5.58 21.07 -5.18
N TYR A 79 -5.96 20.23 -6.14
CA TYR A 79 -5.69 20.48 -7.56
C TYR A 79 -6.43 21.71 -8.07
N ALA A 80 -7.73 21.86 -7.72
CA ALA A 80 -8.55 23.00 -8.13
C ALA A 80 -8.03 24.34 -7.59
N HIS A 81 -7.26 24.34 -6.51
CA HIS A 81 -6.62 25.55 -5.97
C HIS A 81 -5.65 26.20 -6.96
N PHE A 82 -4.93 25.38 -7.76
CA PHE A 82 -3.93 25.87 -8.72
C PHE A 82 -4.47 26.12 -10.13
N GLY A 83 -5.74 25.80 -10.40
CA GLY A 83 -6.36 26.10 -11.69
C GLY A 83 -7.70 25.42 -11.90
N LYS A 84 -8.51 26.05 -12.76
CA LYS A 84 -9.86 25.59 -13.10
C LYS A 84 -9.93 24.78 -14.41
N GLY A 85 -8.78 24.51 -15.04
CA GLY A 85 -8.72 23.75 -16.30
C GLY A 85 -9.23 22.32 -16.15
N LYS A 86 -9.86 21.77 -17.20
CA LYS A 86 -10.43 20.41 -17.19
C LYS A 86 -9.37 19.34 -16.85
N GLY A 87 -8.15 19.48 -17.35
CA GLY A 87 -7.04 18.53 -17.06
C GLY A 87 -6.61 18.55 -15.59
N ILE A 88 -6.58 19.74 -14.96
CA ILE A 88 -6.24 19.88 -13.53
C ILE A 88 -7.33 19.22 -12.69
N ARG A 89 -8.60 19.50 -12.97
CA ARG A 89 -9.72 18.87 -12.28
C ARG A 89 -9.73 17.35 -12.44
N PHE A 90 -9.41 16.85 -13.64
CA PHE A 90 -9.30 15.42 -13.91
C PHE A 90 -8.19 14.78 -13.02
N GLY A 91 -7.00 15.43 -12.92
CA GLY A 91 -5.93 14.97 -12.05
C GLY A 91 -6.34 14.88 -10.57
N GLY A 92 -7.10 15.85 -10.06
CA GLY A 92 -7.66 15.81 -8.71
C GLY A 92 -8.65 14.67 -8.52
N TRP A 93 -9.62 14.52 -9.43
CA TRP A 93 -10.63 13.47 -9.34
C TRP A 93 -10.06 12.07 -9.47
N ILE A 94 -9.10 11.81 -10.36
CA ILE A 94 -8.51 10.48 -10.49
C ILE A 94 -7.80 10.08 -9.20
N ASN A 95 -7.02 11.00 -8.57
CA ASN A 95 -6.40 10.76 -7.27
C ASN A 95 -7.43 10.48 -6.15
N ALA A 96 -8.61 11.11 -6.20
CA ALA A 96 -9.66 10.93 -5.19
C ALA A 96 -10.48 9.64 -5.39
N ILE A 97 -10.70 9.22 -6.63
CA ILE A 97 -11.50 8.02 -6.95
C ILE A 97 -10.72 6.74 -6.64
N ILE A 98 -9.40 6.75 -6.81
CA ILE A 98 -8.56 5.57 -6.55
C ILE A 98 -8.80 4.98 -5.17
N PRO A 99 -8.66 5.69 -4.03
CA PRO A 99 -8.90 5.12 -2.72
C PRO A 99 -10.35 4.67 -2.51
N ILE A 100 -11.34 5.32 -3.13
CA ILE A 100 -12.75 4.93 -3.07
C ILE A 100 -12.96 3.54 -3.71
N LEU A 101 -12.23 3.22 -4.77
CA LEU A 101 -12.29 1.92 -5.44
C LEU A 101 -11.41 0.86 -4.79
N ILE A 102 -10.27 1.24 -4.17
CA ILE A 102 -9.37 0.29 -3.53
C ILE A 102 -9.95 -0.23 -2.22
N VAL A 103 -10.48 0.65 -1.36
CA VAL A 103 -10.98 0.28 -0.02
C VAL A 103 -11.93 -0.91 -0.03
N PRO A 104 -12.92 -1.02 -0.94
CA PRO A 104 -13.82 -2.15 -0.99
C PRO A 104 -13.10 -3.50 -1.15
N TYR A 105 -12.33 -3.69 -2.20
CA TYR A 105 -11.68 -4.98 -2.43
C TYR A 105 -10.51 -5.24 -1.48
N TYR A 106 -9.82 -4.21 -1.02
CA TYR A 106 -8.77 -4.31 -0.02
C TYR A 106 -9.32 -4.83 1.32
N SER A 107 -10.54 -4.39 1.68
CA SER A 107 -11.23 -4.88 2.89
C SER A 107 -11.65 -6.34 2.79
N VAL A 108 -11.91 -6.87 1.59
CA VAL A 108 -12.13 -8.31 1.38
C VAL A 108 -10.88 -9.10 1.75
N ILE A 109 -9.71 -8.66 1.26
CA ILE A 109 -8.44 -9.30 1.59
C ILE A 109 -8.14 -9.18 3.09
N GLY A 110 -8.43 -8.02 3.70
CA GLY A 110 -8.34 -7.84 5.15
C GLY A 110 -9.25 -8.82 5.93
N GLY A 111 -10.42 -9.11 5.40
CA GLY A 111 -11.32 -10.15 5.92
C GLY A 111 -10.69 -11.56 5.87
N TRP A 112 -10.03 -11.91 4.77
CA TRP A 112 -9.31 -13.18 4.67
C TRP A 112 -8.21 -13.30 5.74
N VAL A 113 -7.52 -12.20 6.03
CA VAL A 113 -6.50 -12.15 7.10
C VAL A 113 -7.14 -12.41 8.47
N ILE A 114 -8.31 -11.81 8.77
CA ILE A 114 -9.05 -12.07 10.01
C ILE A 114 -9.43 -13.55 10.12
N HIS A 115 -9.94 -14.15 9.03
CA HIS A 115 -10.33 -15.56 9.01
C HIS A 115 -9.12 -16.47 9.33
N TYR A 116 -7.99 -16.26 8.67
CA TYR A 116 -6.78 -17.04 8.90
C TYR A 116 -6.23 -16.86 10.33
N LEU A 117 -6.23 -15.63 10.84
CA LEU A 117 -5.85 -15.37 12.23
C LEU A 117 -6.75 -16.13 13.21
N ALA A 118 -8.06 -16.10 12.99
CA ALA A 118 -9.02 -16.81 13.85
C ALA A 118 -8.76 -18.34 13.83
N GLU A 119 -8.49 -18.93 12.68
CA GLU A 119 -8.16 -20.36 12.56
C GLU A 119 -6.87 -20.71 13.33
N TYR A 120 -5.81 -19.87 13.24
CA TYR A 120 -4.59 -20.08 14.02
C TYR A 120 -4.85 -19.94 15.54
N LEU A 121 -5.63 -18.94 15.98
CA LEU A 121 -5.96 -18.75 17.39
C LEU A 121 -6.82 -19.88 17.97
N CYS A 122 -7.67 -20.48 17.13
CA CYS A 122 -8.47 -21.67 17.48
C CYS A 122 -7.67 -23.00 17.44
N GLY A 123 -6.35 -22.96 17.18
CA GLY A 123 -5.52 -24.15 17.08
C GLY A 123 -5.75 -24.99 15.81
N ARG A 124 -6.45 -24.46 14.83
CA ARG A 124 -6.77 -25.12 13.54
C ARG A 124 -5.81 -24.74 12.41
N GLY A 125 -4.65 -24.17 12.73
CA GLY A 125 -3.65 -23.74 11.75
C GLY A 125 -3.19 -24.84 10.79
N GLY A 126 -3.19 -26.12 11.22
CA GLY A 126 -2.91 -27.24 10.33
C GLY A 126 -3.87 -27.41 9.15
N ASN A 127 -5.14 -27.04 9.33
CA ASN A 127 -6.15 -27.12 8.27
C ASN A 127 -5.85 -26.13 7.14
N LEU A 128 -5.25 -24.99 7.46
CA LEU A 128 -4.92 -23.93 6.50
C LEU A 128 -3.86 -24.39 5.49
N ALA A 129 -3.05 -25.39 5.84
CA ALA A 129 -2.05 -25.98 4.95
C ALA A 129 -2.63 -27.02 3.97
N ALA A 130 -3.89 -27.42 4.15
CA ALA A 130 -4.53 -28.39 3.28
C ALA A 130 -4.77 -27.83 1.87
N ASP A 131 -4.57 -28.66 0.86
CA ASP A 131 -4.83 -28.29 -0.51
C ASP A 131 -6.30 -27.92 -0.70
N GLY A 132 -6.55 -26.81 -1.38
CA GLY A 132 -7.90 -26.33 -1.65
C GLY A 132 -8.58 -25.58 -0.50
N TYR A 133 -8.00 -25.48 0.69
CA TYR A 133 -8.62 -24.78 1.82
C TYR A 133 -8.96 -23.32 1.48
N PHE A 134 -7.99 -22.57 0.94
CA PHE A 134 -8.20 -21.19 0.55
C PHE A 134 -9.32 -21.05 -0.50
N SER A 135 -9.30 -21.90 -1.53
CA SER A 135 -10.35 -21.89 -2.56
C SER A 135 -11.72 -22.21 -1.97
N ALA A 136 -11.82 -23.20 -1.07
CA ALA A 136 -13.07 -23.53 -0.40
C ALA A 136 -13.59 -22.37 0.46
N PHE A 137 -12.71 -21.63 1.14
CA PHE A 137 -13.07 -20.46 1.93
C PHE A 137 -13.59 -19.30 1.05
N ILE A 138 -12.88 -18.90 0.01
CA ILE A 138 -13.28 -17.75 -0.82
C ILE A 138 -14.51 -18.02 -1.69
N THR A 139 -14.79 -19.29 -2.01
CA THR A 139 -16.01 -19.69 -2.73
C THR A 139 -17.22 -19.80 -1.80
N ASN A 140 -17.02 -19.91 -0.50
CA ASN A 140 -18.11 -19.87 0.49
C ASN A 140 -18.54 -18.41 0.72
N GLY A 141 -19.56 -17.98 -0.05
CA GLY A 141 -20.01 -16.58 -0.04
C GLY A 141 -20.36 -16.04 1.35
N LEU A 142 -20.97 -16.85 2.23
CA LEU A 142 -21.32 -16.41 3.57
C LEU A 142 -20.08 -16.14 4.44
N GLN A 143 -19.10 -17.05 4.44
CA GLN A 143 -17.86 -16.89 5.22
C GLN A 143 -17.00 -15.72 4.70
N ALA A 144 -16.85 -15.62 3.39
CA ALA A 144 -16.11 -14.54 2.75
C ALA A 144 -16.74 -13.16 3.05
N GLU A 145 -18.08 -13.07 2.94
CA GLU A 145 -18.83 -11.85 3.20
C GLU A 145 -18.76 -11.43 4.67
N LEU A 146 -18.98 -12.35 5.63
CA LEU A 146 -18.89 -12.05 7.05
C LEU A 146 -17.48 -11.58 7.46
N ALA A 147 -16.43 -12.21 6.94
CA ALA A 147 -15.06 -11.81 7.20
C ALA A 147 -14.77 -10.41 6.65
N PHE A 148 -15.21 -10.11 5.42
CA PHE A 148 -15.12 -8.79 4.80
C PHE A 148 -15.85 -7.72 5.62
N LEU A 149 -17.11 -7.97 6.01
CA LEU A 149 -17.91 -7.03 6.80
C LEU A 149 -17.28 -6.74 8.16
N LEU A 150 -16.69 -7.76 8.79
CA LEU A 150 -16.00 -7.59 10.08
C LEU A 150 -14.79 -6.67 9.94
N PHE A 151 -13.95 -6.87 8.94
CA PHE A 151 -12.80 -5.99 8.68
C PHE A 151 -13.25 -4.55 8.35
N SER A 152 -14.28 -4.41 7.53
CA SER A 152 -14.86 -3.12 7.15
C SER A 152 -15.38 -2.37 8.38
N LEU A 153 -16.06 -3.06 9.30
CA LEU A 153 -16.55 -2.48 10.54
C LEU A 153 -15.41 -1.95 11.42
N PHE A 154 -14.30 -2.68 11.55
CA PHE A 154 -13.11 -2.20 12.26
C PHE A 154 -12.53 -0.94 11.62
N THR A 155 -12.36 -0.94 10.31
CA THR A 155 -11.85 0.23 9.58
C THR A 155 -12.75 1.45 9.79
N LEU A 156 -14.05 1.32 9.56
CA LEU A 156 -15.01 2.42 9.72
C LEU A 156 -15.09 2.91 11.16
N GLY A 157 -15.05 2.01 12.15
CA GLY A 157 -15.03 2.38 13.57
C GLY A 157 -13.86 3.29 13.94
N ILE A 158 -12.67 3.03 13.38
CA ILE A 158 -11.48 3.87 13.56
C ILE A 158 -11.68 5.22 12.86
N ILE A 159 -12.23 5.24 11.66
CA ILE A 159 -12.47 6.47 10.90
C ILE A 159 -13.50 7.37 11.60
N PHE A 160 -14.55 6.82 12.18
CA PHE A 160 -15.51 7.61 12.98
C PHE A 160 -14.86 8.31 14.19
N ALA A 161 -13.81 7.74 14.77
CA ALA A 161 -13.05 8.37 15.86
C ALA A 161 -12.22 9.59 15.43
N GLY A 162 -12.07 9.84 14.12
CA GLY A 162 -11.38 11.00 13.54
C GLY A 162 -9.89 10.80 13.33
N VAL A 163 -9.23 11.82 12.77
CA VAL A 163 -7.81 11.76 12.38
C VAL A 163 -6.93 11.53 13.60
N ARG A 164 -7.06 12.38 14.64
CA ARG A 164 -6.16 12.34 15.80
C ARG A 164 -6.43 11.18 16.74
N ASN A 165 -7.69 10.91 17.05
CA ASN A 165 -8.08 9.87 18.02
C ASN A 165 -8.24 8.49 17.37
N GLY A 166 -8.48 8.43 16.06
CA GLY A 166 -8.58 7.20 15.27
C GLY A 166 -7.28 6.91 14.52
N VAL A 167 -7.10 7.53 13.35
CA VAL A 167 -6.00 7.24 12.42
C VAL A 167 -4.63 7.34 13.09
N GLU A 168 -4.31 8.47 13.70
CA GLU A 168 -3.01 8.72 14.33
C GLU A 168 -2.76 7.81 15.53
N ARG A 169 -3.77 7.69 16.42
CA ARG A 169 -3.62 6.88 17.64
C ARG A 169 -3.41 5.41 17.33
N VAL A 170 -4.15 4.87 16.38
CA VAL A 170 -4.03 3.48 15.93
C VAL A 170 -2.66 3.24 15.29
N SER A 171 -2.23 4.13 14.39
CA SER A 171 -0.90 4.01 13.75
C SER A 171 0.24 4.09 14.76
N LYS A 172 0.14 4.95 15.77
CA LYS A 172 1.14 5.06 16.86
C LYS A 172 1.32 3.78 17.68
N VAL A 173 0.29 2.96 17.78
CA VAL A 173 0.36 1.68 18.50
C VAL A 173 0.75 0.54 17.54
N MET A 174 0.08 0.46 16.39
CA MET A 174 0.25 -0.68 15.48
C MET A 174 1.62 -0.69 14.81
N MET A 175 2.17 0.47 14.41
CA MET A 175 3.44 0.51 13.69
C MET A 175 4.63 0.02 14.51
N PRO A 176 4.86 0.45 15.76
CA PRO A 176 5.93 -0.14 16.58
C PRO A 176 5.77 -1.64 16.83
N VAL A 177 4.53 -2.11 17.08
CA VAL A 177 4.26 -3.54 17.28
C VAL A 177 4.56 -4.32 16.00
N LEU A 178 4.17 -3.80 14.83
CA LEU A 178 4.45 -4.40 13.53
C LEU A 178 5.96 -4.55 13.31
N VAL A 179 6.77 -3.53 13.64
CA VAL A 179 8.24 -3.60 13.56
C VAL A 179 8.79 -4.71 14.46
N VAL A 180 8.33 -4.78 15.70
CA VAL A 180 8.78 -5.83 16.65
C VAL A 180 8.41 -7.23 16.15
N LEU A 181 7.16 -7.41 15.69
CA LEU A 181 6.71 -8.69 15.13
C LEU A 181 7.51 -9.09 13.90
N SER A 182 7.80 -8.13 13.00
CA SER A 182 8.60 -8.42 11.80
C SER A 182 10.03 -8.85 12.14
N LEU A 183 10.65 -8.23 13.16
CA LEU A 183 11.97 -8.63 13.65
C LEU A 183 11.97 -10.04 14.25
N VAL A 184 10.96 -10.36 15.07
CA VAL A 184 10.84 -11.68 15.70
C VAL A 184 10.65 -12.77 14.64
N ILE A 185 9.74 -12.57 13.68
CA ILE A 185 9.45 -13.57 12.65
C ILE A 185 10.64 -13.71 11.69
N ALA A 186 11.26 -12.61 11.26
CA ALA A 186 12.46 -12.65 10.42
C ALA A 186 13.62 -13.37 11.13
N GLY A 187 13.86 -13.04 12.41
CA GLY A 187 14.85 -13.74 13.24
C GLY A 187 14.58 -15.25 13.29
N TYR A 188 13.35 -15.66 13.51
CA TYR A 188 12.97 -17.08 13.49
C TYR A 188 13.18 -17.70 12.10
N SER A 189 12.77 -17.05 11.03
CA SER A 189 12.88 -17.54 9.65
C SER A 189 14.34 -17.80 9.25
N VAL A 190 15.24 -16.84 9.50
CA VAL A 190 16.66 -16.95 9.10
C VAL A 190 17.43 -18.03 9.88
N THR A 191 16.93 -18.46 11.05
CA THR A 191 17.55 -19.53 11.85
C THR A 191 17.14 -20.94 11.42
N ARG A 192 16.29 -21.09 10.44
CA ARG A 192 15.85 -22.43 9.97
C ARG A 192 16.96 -23.14 9.20
N PRO A 193 17.08 -24.47 9.32
CA PRO A 193 17.99 -25.25 8.48
C PRO A 193 17.68 -25.00 6.98
N GLY A 194 18.72 -24.68 6.21
CA GLY A 194 18.56 -24.34 4.77
C GLY A 194 18.20 -22.88 4.46
N ALA A 195 17.80 -22.08 5.45
CA ALA A 195 17.40 -20.68 5.25
C ALA A 195 18.53 -19.77 4.75
N LEU A 196 19.79 -20.08 5.07
CA LEU A 196 20.95 -19.25 4.73
C LEU A 196 21.09 -19.03 3.21
N ALA A 197 20.73 -20.02 2.39
CA ALA A 197 20.70 -19.89 0.93
C ALA A 197 19.73 -18.78 0.49
N GLY A 198 18.52 -18.74 1.08
CA GLY A 198 17.54 -17.70 0.82
C GLY A 198 17.98 -16.32 1.32
N VAL A 199 18.61 -16.24 2.49
CA VAL A 199 19.19 -14.97 3.00
C VAL A 199 20.25 -14.45 2.03
N LYS A 200 21.17 -15.30 1.59
CA LYS A 200 22.22 -14.94 0.63
C LYS A 200 21.64 -14.51 -0.71
N TYR A 201 20.67 -15.26 -1.22
CA TYR A 201 19.98 -14.93 -2.45
C TYR A 201 19.31 -13.55 -2.40
N PHE A 202 18.63 -13.25 -1.29
CA PHE A 202 17.87 -12.01 -1.13
C PHE A 202 18.75 -10.78 -0.82
N LEU A 203 19.82 -10.93 -0.05
CA LEU A 203 20.62 -9.78 0.39
C LEU A 203 21.85 -9.50 -0.49
N VAL A 204 22.37 -10.51 -1.19
CA VAL A 204 23.60 -10.33 -1.98
C VAL A 204 23.26 -10.06 -3.43
N PRO A 205 23.54 -8.83 -3.94
CA PRO A 205 23.29 -8.49 -5.32
C PRO A 205 24.12 -9.37 -6.27
N ASN A 206 23.45 -10.04 -7.21
CA ASN A 206 24.11 -10.78 -8.28
C ASN A 206 23.72 -10.16 -9.64
N PRO A 207 24.63 -9.44 -10.31
CA PRO A 207 24.34 -8.81 -11.60
C PRO A 207 23.88 -9.79 -12.69
N LYS A 208 24.24 -11.08 -12.58
CA LYS A 208 23.82 -12.11 -13.55
C LYS A 208 22.30 -12.38 -13.49
N ASN A 209 21.67 -12.08 -12.36
CA ASN A 209 20.23 -12.23 -12.16
C ASN A 209 19.45 -10.98 -12.61
N PHE A 210 20.14 -9.93 -13.07
CA PHE A 210 19.49 -8.72 -13.56
C PHE A 210 18.80 -8.99 -14.90
N SER A 211 17.56 -8.55 -15.00
CA SER A 211 16.79 -8.51 -16.24
C SER A 211 16.13 -7.13 -16.38
N TRP A 212 15.69 -6.78 -17.58
CA TRP A 212 14.90 -5.57 -17.76
C TRP A 212 13.61 -5.58 -16.89
N MET A 213 13.05 -6.75 -16.71
CA MET A 213 11.87 -6.93 -15.85
C MET A 213 12.17 -6.65 -14.37
N THR A 214 13.40 -6.85 -13.89
CA THR A 214 13.82 -6.45 -12.54
C THR A 214 13.56 -4.95 -12.32
N TRP A 215 13.89 -4.11 -13.29
CA TRP A 215 13.67 -2.68 -13.21
C TRP A 215 12.17 -2.32 -13.25
N VAL A 216 11.44 -2.86 -14.22
CA VAL A 216 10.02 -2.57 -14.42
C VAL A 216 9.18 -3.00 -13.22
N THR A 217 9.43 -4.20 -12.70
CA THR A 217 8.68 -4.72 -11.56
C THR A 217 9.04 -4.02 -10.24
N ALA A 218 10.31 -3.61 -10.06
CA ALA A 218 10.72 -2.80 -8.92
C ALA A 218 10.06 -1.40 -8.95
N MET A 219 9.96 -0.76 -10.13
CA MET A 219 9.20 0.49 -10.27
C MET A 219 7.73 0.33 -9.88
N GLY A 220 7.07 -0.71 -10.38
CA GLY A 220 5.69 -1.01 -10.02
C GLY A 220 5.52 -1.31 -8.54
N GLN A 221 6.49 -1.98 -7.91
CA GLN A 221 6.46 -2.27 -6.48
C GLN A 221 6.58 -1.00 -5.62
N ILE A 222 7.51 -0.10 -5.93
CA ILE A 222 7.66 1.18 -5.22
C ILE A 222 6.39 2.01 -5.31
N PHE A 223 5.79 2.04 -6.48
CA PHE A 223 4.56 2.78 -6.74
C PHE A 223 3.43 2.35 -5.81
N TYR A 224 3.26 1.04 -5.68
CA TYR A 224 2.25 0.44 -4.82
C TYR A 224 2.60 0.56 -3.33
N SER A 225 3.87 0.27 -2.98
CA SER A 225 4.35 0.22 -1.59
C SER A 225 4.22 1.57 -0.89
N LEU A 226 4.68 2.66 -1.51
CA LEU A 226 4.70 3.98 -0.92
C LEU A 226 3.36 4.74 -1.00
N SER A 227 2.28 4.08 -1.41
CA SER A 227 0.93 4.69 -1.55
C SER A 227 0.91 5.94 -2.43
N ILE A 228 1.75 5.97 -3.47
CA ILE A 228 1.89 7.09 -4.41
C ILE A 228 0.67 7.15 -5.33
N ALA A 229 0.21 8.36 -5.62
CA ALA A 229 -0.91 8.64 -6.52
C ALA A 229 -2.25 8.00 -6.09
N MET A 230 -2.44 7.80 -4.79
CA MET A 230 -3.69 7.33 -4.18
C MET A 230 -4.43 8.45 -3.43
N GLY A 231 -4.00 9.70 -3.54
CA GLY A 231 -4.56 10.82 -2.80
C GLY A 231 -4.27 10.83 -1.29
N ILE A 232 -3.72 9.74 -0.73
CA ILE A 232 -3.43 9.58 0.70
C ILE A 232 -2.41 10.61 1.17
N LEU A 233 -1.29 10.75 0.46
CA LEU A 233 -0.21 11.65 0.84
C LEU A 233 -0.63 13.12 0.72
N VAL A 234 -1.48 13.48 -0.25
CA VAL A 234 -2.11 14.81 -0.34
C VAL A 234 -3.02 15.04 0.86
N THR A 235 -3.88 14.08 1.19
CA THR A 235 -4.79 14.16 2.35
C THR A 235 -4.00 14.29 3.65
N PHE A 236 -2.99 13.45 3.89
CA PHE A 236 -2.18 13.49 5.11
C PHE A 236 -1.30 14.74 5.17
N GLY A 237 -0.77 15.18 4.03
CA GLY A 237 -0.10 16.47 3.91
C GLY A 237 -1.00 17.64 4.33
N SER A 238 -2.30 17.58 3.99
CA SER A 238 -3.27 18.61 4.40
C SER A 238 -3.50 18.68 5.92
N TYR A 239 -3.16 17.64 6.66
CA TYR A 239 -3.21 17.59 8.13
C TYR A 239 -1.85 17.89 8.78
N MET A 240 -0.79 18.07 7.99
CA MET A 240 0.55 18.37 8.48
C MET A 240 0.65 19.83 8.93
N LYS A 241 1.25 20.03 10.09
CA LYS A 241 1.55 21.37 10.59
C LYS A 241 2.73 21.98 9.84
N LYS A 242 2.79 23.31 9.77
CA LYS A 242 3.84 24.03 9.05
C LYS A 242 5.23 23.89 9.68
N ASP A 243 5.29 23.74 11.00
CA ASP A 243 6.53 23.54 11.77
C ASP A 243 7.14 22.14 11.60
N VAL A 244 6.44 21.22 10.95
CA VAL A 244 6.93 19.86 10.68
C VAL A 244 7.65 19.81 9.33
N SER A 245 8.88 19.32 9.29
CA SER A 245 9.67 19.18 8.07
C SER A 245 9.09 18.12 7.12
N ILE A 246 8.80 18.51 5.88
CA ILE A 246 8.37 17.57 4.83
C ILE A 246 9.52 16.62 4.49
N GLU A 247 10.75 17.14 4.27
CA GLU A 247 11.89 16.33 3.87
C GLU A 247 12.20 15.25 4.90
N GLU A 248 12.40 15.64 6.18
CA GLU A 248 12.67 14.65 7.22
C GLU A 248 11.53 13.66 7.45
N SER A 249 10.28 14.10 7.30
CA SER A 249 9.14 13.21 7.42
C SER A 249 9.09 12.20 6.27
N THR A 250 9.38 12.66 5.05
CA THR A 250 9.48 11.80 3.86
C THR A 250 10.60 10.77 4.00
N GLU A 251 11.80 11.20 4.45
CA GLU A 251 12.92 10.29 4.72
C GLU A 251 12.55 9.20 5.73
N ASN A 252 11.85 9.59 6.79
CA ASN A 252 11.39 8.61 7.79
C ASN A 252 10.37 7.61 7.21
N VAL A 253 9.40 8.07 6.41
CA VAL A 253 8.42 7.16 5.75
C VAL A 253 9.13 6.20 4.79
N GLU A 254 10.07 6.71 3.98
CA GLU A 254 10.89 5.93 3.05
C GLU A 254 11.69 4.84 3.79
N VAL A 255 12.35 5.21 4.91
CA VAL A 255 13.12 4.27 5.74
C VAL A 255 12.20 3.21 6.36
N PHE A 256 11.06 3.60 6.90
CA PHE A 256 10.09 2.65 7.48
C PHE A 256 9.58 1.65 6.44
N ASP A 257 9.14 2.13 5.28
CA ASP A 257 8.64 1.26 4.21
C ASP A 257 9.70 0.28 3.71
N THR A 258 10.90 0.81 3.39
CA THR A 258 12.02 0.00 2.91
C THR A 258 12.48 -1.03 3.95
N ALA A 259 12.55 -0.63 5.23
CA ALA A 259 12.94 -1.54 6.31
C ALA A 259 11.93 -2.69 6.47
N ILE A 260 10.63 -2.38 6.43
CA ILE A 260 9.60 -3.43 6.51
C ILE A 260 9.58 -4.31 5.27
N ALA A 261 9.80 -3.77 4.07
CA ALA A 261 9.94 -4.57 2.85
C ALA A 261 11.14 -5.56 2.96
N ILE A 262 12.28 -5.09 3.47
CA ILE A 262 13.45 -5.96 3.72
C ILE A 262 13.12 -7.01 4.77
N MET A 263 12.46 -6.63 5.88
CA MET A 263 12.05 -7.58 6.92
C MET A 263 11.07 -8.62 6.36
N ALA A 264 10.10 -8.21 5.53
CA ALA A 264 9.18 -9.12 4.86
C ALA A 264 9.91 -10.11 3.94
N GLY A 265 10.89 -9.62 3.17
CA GLY A 265 11.79 -10.47 2.40
C GLY A 265 12.52 -11.50 3.27
N LEU A 266 13.07 -11.08 4.42
CA LEU A 266 13.75 -11.97 5.38
C LEU A 266 12.79 -12.90 6.13
N MET A 267 11.54 -12.53 6.31
CA MET A 267 10.53 -13.43 6.90
C MET A 267 10.15 -14.57 5.96
N ILE A 268 10.00 -14.25 4.67
CA ILE A 268 9.35 -15.14 3.71
C ILE A 268 10.36 -15.91 2.86
N ILE A 269 11.32 -15.25 2.22
CA ILE A 269 12.24 -15.90 1.27
C ILE A 269 13.07 -16.99 1.94
N PRO A 270 13.74 -16.76 3.09
CA PRO A 270 14.51 -17.82 3.76
C PRO A 270 13.66 -18.98 4.22
N ALA A 271 12.43 -18.72 4.71
CA ALA A 271 11.50 -19.78 5.14
C ALA A 271 11.06 -20.67 3.97
N VAL A 272 10.72 -20.05 2.83
CA VAL A 272 10.33 -20.79 1.62
C VAL A 272 11.51 -21.56 1.03
N PHE A 273 12.72 -20.98 0.99
CA PHE A 273 13.93 -21.69 0.57
C PHE A 273 14.25 -22.90 1.44
N ALA A 274 14.10 -22.77 2.77
CA ALA A 274 14.27 -23.89 3.70
C ALA A 274 13.23 -25.00 3.44
N PHE A 275 11.99 -24.62 3.11
CA PHE A 275 10.90 -25.56 2.82
C PHE A 275 11.03 -26.24 1.45
N SER A 276 11.42 -25.48 0.40
CA SER A 276 11.48 -25.94 -0.99
C SER A 276 12.82 -26.58 -1.41
N GLY A 277 13.81 -26.59 -0.52
CA GLY A 277 15.16 -27.01 -0.89
C GLY A 277 15.92 -26.00 -1.77
N GLY A 278 15.49 -24.74 -1.78
CA GLY A 278 16.17 -23.63 -2.45
C GLY A 278 15.59 -23.22 -3.81
N ASP A 279 14.37 -23.66 -4.13
CA ASP A 279 13.66 -23.29 -5.37
C ASP A 279 12.88 -21.98 -5.21
N PRO A 280 13.28 -20.85 -5.86
CA PRO A 280 12.58 -19.59 -5.78
C PRO A 280 11.21 -19.61 -6.48
N ASP A 281 10.96 -20.51 -7.43
CA ASP A 281 9.71 -20.61 -8.18
C ASP A 281 8.55 -21.18 -7.30
N THR A 282 8.88 -21.67 -6.10
CA THR A 282 7.88 -22.09 -5.12
C THR A 282 7.09 -20.89 -4.52
N LEU A 283 7.62 -19.67 -4.62
CA LEU A 283 6.91 -18.48 -4.21
C LEU A 283 5.84 -18.12 -5.25
N GLN A 284 4.60 -18.34 -4.88
CA GLN A 284 3.45 -18.03 -5.73
C GLN A 284 3.15 -16.52 -5.72
N ALA A 285 2.56 -16.01 -6.81
CA ALA A 285 2.17 -14.61 -6.90
C ALA A 285 0.91 -14.30 -6.08
N GLY A 286 0.82 -13.06 -5.62
CA GLY A 286 -0.39 -12.49 -5.04
C GLY A 286 -0.88 -13.17 -3.75
N PRO A 287 -2.20 -13.25 -3.55
CA PRO A 287 -2.79 -13.86 -2.36
C PRO A 287 -2.36 -15.31 -2.10
N ALA A 288 -2.05 -16.06 -3.15
CA ALA A 288 -1.63 -17.46 -3.03
C ALA A 288 -0.36 -17.62 -2.19
N LEU A 289 0.60 -16.67 -2.24
CA LEU A 289 1.75 -16.71 -1.35
C LEU A 289 1.32 -16.73 0.11
N MET A 290 0.47 -15.80 0.50
CA MET A 290 0.10 -15.60 1.91
C MET A 290 -0.91 -16.62 2.42
N PHE A 291 -1.86 -17.04 1.60
CA PHE A 291 -2.98 -17.88 2.03
C PHE A 291 -2.82 -19.38 1.66
N ILE A 292 -1.84 -19.71 0.81
CA ILE A 292 -1.58 -21.11 0.44
C ILE A 292 -0.14 -21.51 0.83
N THR A 293 0.88 -20.79 0.32
CA THR A 293 2.28 -21.19 0.52
C THR A 293 2.73 -21.02 1.96
N ILE A 294 2.51 -19.86 2.58
CA ILE A 294 2.98 -19.55 3.95
C ILE A 294 2.36 -20.48 5.00
N PRO A 295 1.06 -20.82 5.01
CA PRO A 295 0.51 -21.81 5.92
C PRO A 295 1.18 -23.19 5.80
N LYS A 296 1.52 -23.64 4.57
CA LYS A 296 2.24 -24.90 4.35
C LYS A 296 3.65 -24.84 4.93
N VAL A 297 4.36 -23.73 4.72
CA VAL A 297 5.68 -23.49 5.31
C VAL A 297 5.61 -23.53 6.83
N PHE A 298 4.66 -22.83 7.45
CA PHE A 298 4.49 -22.84 8.90
C PHE A 298 4.11 -24.22 9.44
N ALA A 299 3.26 -24.97 8.75
CA ALA A 299 2.91 -26.34 9.16
C ALA A 299 4.12 -27.29 9.19
N SER A 300 5.15 -27.02 8.38
CA SER A 300 6.41 -27.77 8.38
C SER A 300 7.38 -27.37 9.52
N MET A 301 7.09 -26.27 10.25
CA MET A 301 7.97 -25.73 11.30
C MET A 301 7.53 -26.16 12.69
N GLY A 302 8.50 -26.42 13.61
CA GLY A 302 8.22 -26.87 14.97
C GLY A 302 7.36 -25.93 15.83
N LEU A 303 7.37 -24.61 15.57
CA LEU A 303 6.57 -23.58 16.23
C LEU A 303 5.54 -22.95 15.25
N GLY A 304 5.15 -23.66 14.21
CA GLY A 304 4.37 -23.13 13.11
C GLY A 304 3.08 -22.42 13.50
N THR A 305 2.33 -22.97 14.47
CA THR A 305 1.10 -22.33 14.97
C THR A 305 1.38 -20.97 15.62
N ALA A 306 2.39 -20.90 16.50
CA ALA A 306 2.75 -19.64 17.17
C ALA A 306 3.24 -18.58 16.16
N VAL A 307 4.11 -18.99 15.23
CA VAL A 307 4.60 -18.11 14.16
C VAL A 307 3.47 -17.67 13.25
N GLY A 308 2.53 -18.56 12.93
CA GLY A 308 1.34 -18.25 12.16
C GLY A 308 0.46 -17.19 12.84
N VAL A 309 0.22 -17.29 14.16
CA VAL A 309 -0.48 -16.25 14.93
C VAL A 309 0.25 -14.91 14.82
N LEU A 310 1.56 -14.87 15.10
CA LEU A 310 2.35 -13.64 15.07
C LEU A 310 2.34 -13.02 13.65
N PHE A 311 2.48 -13.86 12.63
CA PHE A 311 2.45 -13.43 11.23
C PHE A 311 1.10 -12.82 10.84
N PHE A 312 -0.02 -13.50 11.12
CA PHE A 312 -1.33 -12.98 10.75
C PHE A 312 -1.77 -11.78 11.62
N VAL A 313 -1.26 -11.63 12.85
CA VAL A 313 -1.40 -10.37 13.62
C VAL A 313 -0.64 -9.23 12.95
N LEU A 314 0.61 -9.48 12.53
CA LEU A 314 1.42 -8.50 11.77
C LEU A 314 0.71 -8.07 10.49
N VAL A 315 0.24 -9.04 9.70
CA VAL A 315 -0.49 -8.80 8.45
C VAL A 315 -1.78 -8.03 8.69
N LEU A 316 -2.52 -8.35 9.75
CA LEU A 316 -3.75 -7.64 10.13
C LEU A 316 -3.45 -6.18 10.46
N PHE A 317 -2.38 -5.90 11.20
CA PHE A 317 -1.99 -4.52 11.54
C PHE A 317 -1.60 -3.73 10.28
N ALA A 318 -0.84 -4.32 9.38
CA ALA A 318 -0.50 -3.73 8.09
C ALA A 318 -1.75 -3.47 7.22
N ALA A 319 -2.69 -4.41 7.20
CA ALA A 319 -3.94 -4.26 6.47
C ALA A 319 -4.83 -3.14 7.05
N ILE A 320 -4.97 -3.06 8.38
CA ILE A 320 -5.77 -2.03 9.04
C ILE A 320 -5.17 -0.64 8.82
N THR A 321 -3.87 -0.45 9.03
CA THR A 321 -3.21 0.87 8.87
C THR A 321 -3.34 1.42 7.46
N SER A 322 -3.21 0.58 6.44
CA SER A 322 -3.42 0.99 5.05
C SER A 322 -4.90 1.23 4.73
N SER A 323 -5.81 0.38 5.23
CA SER A 323 -7.26 0.54 5.00
C SER A 323 -7.79 1.85 5.60
N ILE A 324 -7.37 2.22 6.82
CA ILE A 324 -7.78 3.49 7.43
C ILE A 324 -7.22 4.70 6.66
N ALA A 325 -6.01 4.62 6.11
CA ALA A 325 -5.42 5.69 5.32
C ALA A 325 -6.18 5.91 3.99
N LEU A 326 -6.49 4.83 3.28
CA LEU A 326 -7.32 4.86 2.08
C LEU A 326 -8.71 5.42 2.36
N THR A 327 -9.36 4.92 3.42
CA THR A 327 -10.72 5.36 3.81
C THR A 327 -10.73 6.82 4.23
N GLU A 328 -9.70 7.29 4.94
CA GLU A 328 -9.56 8.69 5.34
C GLU A 328 -9.42 9.61 4.12
N SER A 329 -8.64 9.21 3.12
CA SER A 329 -8.50 9.96 1.86
C SER A 329 -9.84 10.08 1.13
N ALA A 330 -10.62 8.99 1.09
CA ALA A 330 -11.94 8.98 0.49
C ALA A 330 -12.94 9.87 1.27
N VAL A 331 -12.99 9.75 2.59
CA VAL A 331 -13.88 10.56 3.46
C VAL A 331 -13.55 12.04 3.34
N SER A 332 -12.28 12.42 3.43
CA SER A 332 -11.85 13.82 3.32
C SER A 332 -12.22 14.47 1.99
N THR A 333 -12.30 13.68 0.92
CA THR A 333 -12.74 14.16 -0.40
C THR A 333 -14.22 14.59 -0.36
N PHE A 334 -15.10 13.80 0.26
CA PHE A 334 -16.51 14.15 0.39
C PHE A 334 -16.75 15.27 1.39
N GLU A 335 -15.95 15.36 2.47
CA GLU A 335 -15.98 16.51 3.39
C GLU A 335 -15.70 17.81 2.63
N ASP A 336 -14.68 17.84 1.77
CA ASP A 336 -14.27 19.06 1.05
C ASP A 336 -15.17 19.40 -0.15
N GLU A 337 -15.59 18.40 -0.95
CA GLU A 337 -16.33 18.63 -2.19
C GLU A 337 -17.84 18.85 -1.97
N LEU A 338 -18.41 18.17 -0.97
CA LEU A 338 -19.84 18.27 -0.66
C LEU A 338 -20.13 19.17 0.55
N GLY A 339 -19.08 19.59 1.30
CA GLY A 339 -19.26 20.34 2.55
C GLY A 339 -19.97 19.53 3.64
N TRP A 340 -19.88 18.20 3.58
CA TRP A 340 -20.52 17.31 4.53
C TRP A 340 -19.69 17.17 5.80
N ASP A 341 -20.38 16.87 6.90
CA ASP A 341 -19.71 16.47 8.12
C ASP A 341 -19.06 15.08 7.99
N ARG A 342 -18.12 14.80 8.88
CA ARG A 342 -17.38 13.54 8.89
C ARG A 342 -18.28 12.32 8.96
N THR A 343 -19.34 12.37 9.76
CA THR A 343 -20.24 11.25 9.96
C THR A 343 -20.95 10.88 8.66
N ARG A 344 -21.50 11.86 7.95
CA ARG A 344 -22.18 11.63 6.66
C ARG A 344 -21.22 11.10 5.61
N SER A 345 -20.04 11.70 5.51
CA SER A 345 -19.00 11.26 4.58
C SER A 345 -18.54 9.84 4.87
N THR A 346 -18.34 9.48 6.15
CA THR A 346 -17.96 8.12 6.55
C THR A 346 -19.08 7.10 6.27
N VAL A 347 -20.33 7.44 6.52
CA VAL A 347 -21.48 6.56 6.20
C VAL A 347 -21.58 6.31 4.70
N LEU A 348 -21.41 7.36 3.87
CA LEU A 348 -21.42 7.18 2.41
C LEU A 348 -20.29 6.26 1.95
N ILE A 349 -19.06 6.49 2.43
CA ILE A 349 -17.92 5.61 2.09
C ILE A 349 -18.17 4.19 2.60
N GLY A 350 -18.75 4.03 3.78
CA GLY A 350 -19.15 2.72 4.30
C GLY A 350 -20.17 2.01 3.38
N ALA A 351 -21.16 2.74 2.88
CA ALA A 351 -22.14 2.20 1.93
C ALA A 351 -21.47 1.77 0.60
N ILE A 352 -20.56 2.61 0.06
CA ILE A 352 -19.78 2.27 -1.14
C ILE A 352 -18.88 1.06 -0.88
N MET A 353 -18.20 1.02 0.27
CA MET A 353 -17.34 -0.09 0.69
C MET A 353 -18.12 -1.40 0.73
N VAL A 354 -19.30 -1.41 1.36
CA VAL A 354 -20.15 -2.60 1.41
C VAL A 354 -20.63 -2.98 0.02
N ALA A 355 -21.16 -2.05 -0.78
CA ALA A 355 -21.71 -2.35 -2.08
C ALA A 355 -20.67 -2.93 -3.06
N LEU A 356 -19.51 -2.29 -3.21
CA LEU A 356 -18.45 -2.76 -4.12
C LEU A 356 -17.64 -3.90 -3.52
N GLY A 357 -17.47 -3.93 -2.18
CA GLY A 357 -16.77 -5.00 -1.50
C GLY A 357 -17.53 -6.31 -1.53
N SER A 358 -18.86 -6.30 -1.39
CA SER A 358 -19.68 -7.51 -1.55
C SER A 358 -19.60 -8.08 -2.96
N LEU A 359 -19.52 -7.26 -4.02
CA LEU A 359 -19.25 -7.76 -5.37
C LEU A 359 -17.92 -8.51 -5.43
N SER A 360 -16.88 -7.96 -4.78
CA SER A 360 -15.55 -8.59 -4.74
C SER A 360 -15.50 -9.82 -3.85
N ALA A 361 -16.16 -9.82 -2.68
CA ALA A 361 -16.20 -10.94 -1.75
C ALA A 361 -16.98 -12.14 -2.33
N LEU A 362 -18.09 -11.88 -3.01
CA LEU A 362 -18.93 -12.89 -3.62
C LEU A 362 -18.46 -13.31 -5.02
N GLY A 363 -17.48 -12.58 -5.60
CA GLY A 363 -17.01 -12.78 -6.97
C GLY A 363 -16.39 -14.14 -7.23
N TYR A 364 -15.79 -14.79 -6.23
CA TYR A 364 -15.20 -16.13 -6.36
C TYR A 364 -16.20 -17.26 -6.04
N GLY A 365 -17.38 -16.94 -5.50
CA GLY A 365 -18.41 -17.88 -5.10
C GLY A 365 -19.72 -17.66 -5.86
N PRO A 366 -20.77 -17.11 -5.23
CA PRO A 366 -22.09 -16.96 -5.86
C PRO A 366 -22.09 -16.14 -7.15
N LEU A 367 -21.17 -15.19 -7.31
CA LEU A 367 -21.03 -14.33 -8.49
C LEU A 367 -19.89 -14.76 -9.42
N ALA A 368 -19.32 -15.97 -9.25
CA ALA A 368 -18.18 -16.43 -10.04
C ALA A 368 -18.42 -16.44 -11.56
N GLY A 369 -19.68 -16.58 -11.99
CA GLY A 369 -20.07 -16.51 -13.40
C GLY A 369 -20.14 -15.08 -13.98
N VAL A 370 -20.01 -14.03 -13.15
CA VAL A 370 -20.08 -12.64 -13.58
C VAL A 370 -18.68 -12.04 -13.57
N THR A 371 -18.14 -11.79 -14.76
CA THR A 371 -16.78 -11.26 -14.92
C THR A 371 -16.78 -9.95 -15.72
N VAL A 372 -15.79 -9.09 -15.48
CA VAL A 372 -15.56 -7.86 -16.25
C VAL A 372 -14.23 -8.03 -17.01
N PHE A 373 -14.25 -8.00 -18.32
CA PHE A 373 -13.11 -8.32 -19.20
C PHE A 373 -12.45 -9.69 -18.88
N GLY A 374 -13.25 -10.66 -18.44
CA GLY A 374 -12.75 -11.99 -18.05
C GLY A 374 -12.12 -12.05 -16.65
N MET A 375 -12.12 -10.96 -15.90
CA MET A 375 -11.60 -10.87 -14.53
C MET A 375 -12.73 -10.92 -13.51
N GLN A 376 -12.49 -11.54 -12.35
CA GLN A 376 -13.37 -11.42 -11.20
C GLN A 376 -13.38 -9.98 -10.68
N PHE A 377 -14.42 -9.58 -9.92
CA PHE A 377 -14.57 -8.19 -9.49
C PHE A 377 -13.35 -7.66 -8.72
N LEU A 378 -12.78 -8.45 -7.80
CA LEU A 378 -11.59 -8.06 -7.05
C LEU A 378 -10.41 -7.79 -8.01
N ASP A 379 -10.14 -8.72 -8.92
CA ASP A 379 -9.04 -8.61 -9.88
C ASP A 379 -9.25 -7.44 -10.85
N PHE A 380 -10.50 -7.20 -11.26
CA PHE A 380 -10.85 -6.06 -12.10
C PHE A 380 -10.62 -4.72 -11.41
N PHE A 381 -11.07 -4.57 -10.15
CA PHE A 381 -10.84 -3.33 -9.40
C PHE A 381 -9.35 -3.11 -9.12
N ASP A 382 -8.61 -4.17 -8.80
CA ASP A 382 -7.16 -4.11 -8.62
C ASP A 382 -6.46 -3.67 -9.92
N PHE A 383 -6.78 -4.30 -11.04
CA PHE A 383 -6.26 -3.91 -12.36
C PHE A 383 -6.60 -2.46 -12.69
N LEU A 384 -7.87 -2.07 -12.57
CA LEU A 384 -8.32 -0.71 -12.90
C LEU A 384 -7.58 0.35 -12.08
N THR A 385 -7.47 0.14 -10.77
CA THR A 385 -6.85 1.12 -9.87
C THR A 385 -5.34 1.11 -9.97
N ASN A 386 -4.70 -0.03 -9.78
CA ASN A 386 -3.24 -0.12 -9.67
C ASN A 386 -2.54 -0.08 -11.03
N SER A 387 -3.10 -0.75 -12.05
CA SER A 387 -2.45 -0.85 -13.36
C SER A 387 -2.75 0.32 -14.28
N VAL A 388 -3.92 0.97 -14.13
CA VAL A 388 -4.36 2.04 -15.04
C VAL A 388 -4.44 3.38 -14.35
N MET A 389 -5.25 3.51 -13.29
CA MET A 389 -5.57 4.82 -12.71
C MET A 389 -4.38 5.45 -11.96
N MET A 390 -3.66 4.68 -11.14
CA MET A 390 -2.54 5.21 -10.37
C MET A 390 -1.40 5.77 -11.25
N PRO A 391 -0.92 5.09 -12.29
CA PRO A 391 0.09 5.69 -13.18
C PRO A 391 -0.40 6.98 -13.87
N ILE A 392 -1.67 7.04 -14.28
CA ILE A 392 -2.27 8.26 -14.85
C ILE A 392 -2.31 9.38 -13.80
N ALA A 393 -2.70 9.07 -12.58
CA ALA A 393 -2.73 10.02 -11.47
C ALA A 393 -1.33 10.56 -11.15
N ALA A 394 -0.29 9.71 -11.17
CA ALA A 394 1.09 10.14 -10.97
C ALA A 394 1.57 11.07 -12.09
N ILE A 395 1.26 10.76 -13.35
CA ILE A 395 1.57 11.66 -14.48
C ILE A 395 0.87 13.01 -14.26
N ALA A 396 -0.40 13.00 -13.84
CA ALA A 396 -1.15 14.22 -13.55
C ALA A 396 -0.50 15.03 -12.42
N THR A 397 -0.05 14.37 -11.32
CA THR A 397 0.70 15.02 -10.24
C THR A 397 2.02 15.63 -10.74
N CYS A 398 2.80 14.87 -11.52
CA CYS A 398 4.06 15.38 -12.11
C CYS A 398 3.82 16.60 -13.01
N LEU A 399 2.79 16.57 -13.85
CA LEU A 399 2.44 17.69 -14.73
C LEU A 399 1.95 18.91 -13.93
N LEU A 400 1.11 18.70 -12.91
CA LEU A 400 0.65 19.76 -12.03
C LEU A 400 1.84 20.46 -11.36
N VAL A 401 2.74 19.69 -10.74
CA VAL A 401 3.90 20.22 -10.01
C VAL A 401 4.91 20.87 -10.95
N SER A 402 5.23 20.24 -12.10
CA SER A 402 6.30 20.72 -12.98
C SER A 402 5.86 21.85 -13.92
N ARG A 403 4.58 21.92 -14.31
CA ARG A 403 4.09 22.83 -15.36
C ARG A 403 3.13 23.91 -14.85
N VAL A 404 2.36 23.63 -13.81
CA VAL A 404 1.31 24.55 -13.32
C VAL A 404 1.78 25.28 -12.06
N ILE A 405 2.19 24.55 -11.02
CA ILE A 405 2.66 25.12 -9.75
C ILE A 405 4.08 25.69 -9.94
N GLY A 406 4.96 24.91 -10.55
CA GLY A 406 6.39 25.14 -10.62
C GLY A 406 7.12 24.52 -9.44
N VAL A 407 8.25 23.86 -9.74
CA VAL A 407 9.04 23.14 -8.72
C VAL A 407 9.59 24.06 -7.64
N GLU A 408 9.77 25.35 -7.95
CA GLU A 408 10.26 26.34 -6.97
C GLU A 408 9.24 26.64 -5.87
N GLN A 409 7.94 26.68 -6.19
CA GLN A 409 6.91 26.87 -5.16
C GLN A 409 6.82 25.66 -4.21
N ILE A 410 7.00 24.44 -4.74
CA ILE A 410 7.12 23.26 -3.89
C ILE A 410 8.37 23.33 -3.02
N ALA A 411 9.51 23.79 -3.58
CA ALA A 411 10.73 23.96 -2.82
C ALA A 411 10.57 24.99 -1.69
N GLN A 412 9.93 26.12 -1.97
CA GLN A 412 9.61 27.14 -0.96
C GLN A 412 8.73 26.59 0.17
N GLU A 413 7.74 25.75 -0.17
CA GLU A 413 6.93 25.08 0.84
C GLU A 413 7.75 24.11 1.70
N VAL A 414 8.65 23.33 1.11
CA VAL A 414 9.53 22.42 1.84
C VAL A 414 10.52 23.18 2.73
N GLU A 415 11.04 24.32 2.24
CA GLU A 415 12.03 25.18 2.93
C GLU A 415 11.38 26.15 3.94
N GLN A 416 10.06 26.09 4.15
CA GLN A 416 9.33 26.99 5.06
C GLN A 416 9.88 26.89 6.49
N ASP A 417 9.86 27.97 7.24
CA ASP A 417 10.37 28.11 8.61
C ASP A 417 11.86 27.75 8.77
N GLY A 418 12.67 27.98 7.72
CA GLY A 418 14.13 27.75 7.74
C GLY A 418 14.52 26.27 7.61
N GLN A 419 13.60 25.43 7.20
CA GLN A 419 13.88 24.01 6.94
C GLN A 419 14.76 23.84 5.71
N ARG A 420 15.51 22.74 5.63
CA ARG A 420 16.42 22.46 4.53
C ARG A 420 15.74 21.53 3.51
N PHE A 421 16.02 21.73 2.23
CA PHE A 421 15.66 20.81 1.16
C PHE A 421 16.94 20.25 0.50
N ARG A 422 17.56 19.28 1.16
CA ARG A 422 18.88 18.73 0.78
C ARG A 422 18.85 18.04 -0.56
N ARG A 423 17.78 17.27 -0.84
CA ARG A 423 17.60 16.51 -2.11
C ARG A 423 16.87 17.32 -3.19
N LYS A 424 16.82 18.67 -3.09
CA LYS A 424 16.19 19.56 -4.08
C LYS A 424 16.64 19.30 -5.53
N PRO A 425 17.94 19.08 -5.85
CA PRO A 425 18.37 18.76 -7.22
C PRO A 425 17.79 17.44 -7.75
N VAL A 426 17.74 16.41 -6.88
CA VAL A 426 17.14 15.09 -7.23
C VAL A 426 15.65 15.27 -7.48
N PHE A 427 14.93 15.94 -6.57
CA PHE A 427 13.50 16.25 -6.72
C PHE A 427 13.23 16.95 -8.05
N ASN A 428 13.95 18.03 -8.36
CA ASN A 428 13.75 18.83 -9.56
C ASN A 428 13.95 18.04 -10.85
N PHE A 429 14.98 17.17 -10.91
CA PHE A 429 15.25 16.33 -12.06
C PHE A 429 14.21 15.23 -12.20
N MET A 430 13.92 14.53 -11.11
CA MET A 430 12.99 13.40 -11.10
C MET A 430 11.57 13.82 -11.47
N ILE A 431 11.02 14.86 -10.82
CA ILE A 431 9.62 15.27 -11.05
C ILE A 431 9.36 15.80 -12.45
N ARG A 432 10.37 16.45 -13.08
CA ARG A 432 10.23 17.01 -14.42
C ARG A 432 10.35 15.97 -15.53
N TRP A 433 11.21 14.96 -15.32
CA TRP A 433 11.62 14.05 -16.38
C TRP A 433 11.38 12.59 -16.09
N LEU A 434 11.97 12.04 -15.02
CA LEU A 434 11.95 10.60 -14.82
C LEU A 434 10.64 10.08 -14.23
N CYS A 435 10.03 10.79 -13.27
CA CYS A 435 8.77 10.32 -12.67
C CYS A 435 7.64 10.14 -13.69
N PRO A 436 7.36 11.09 -14.60
CA PRO A 436 6.33 10.88 -15.61
C PRO A 436 6.68 9.77 -16.61
N ILE A 437 7.98 9.61 -16.97
CA ILE A 437 8.44 8.51 -17.84
C ILE A 437 8.24 7.17 -17.15
N PHE A 438 8.62 7.04 -15.86
CA PHE A 438 8.43 5.81 -15.10
C PHE A 438 6.96 5.44 -14.96
N ALA A 439 6.10 6.42 -14.66
CA ALA A 439 4.67 6.20 -14.61
C ALA A 439 4.09 5.73 -15.97
N ALA A 440 4.57 6.29 -17.08
CA ALA A 440 4.16 5.85 -18.42
C ALA A 440 4.64 4.42 -18.74
N ILE A 441 5.86 4.05 -18.33
CA ILE A 441 6.37 2.67 -18.48
C ILE A 441 5.55 1.70 -17.65
N ILE A 442 5.22 2.06 -16.38
CA ILE A 442 4.37 1.23 -15.52
C ILE A 442 2.98 1.04 -16.16
N LEU A 443 2.37 2.10 -16.65
CA LEU A 443 1.07 2.03 -17.33
C LEU A 443 1.13 1.07 -18.54
N ALA A 444 2.09 1.28 -19.42
CA ALA A 444 2.24 0.47 -20.63
C ALA A 444 2.52 -1.00 -20.31
N SER A 445 3.44 -1.28 -19.38
CA SER A 445 3.80 -2.65 -18.99
C SER A 445 2.66 -3.36 -18.25
N SER A 446 1.96 -2.68 -17.35
CA SER A 446 0.84 -3.27 -16.61
C SER A 446 -0.35 -3.59 -17.52
N VAL A 447 -0.67 -2.72 -18.47
CA VAL A 447 -1.70 -2.98 -19.48
C VAL A 447 -1.28 -4.13 -20.39
N ALA A 448 -0.04 -4.13 -20.89
CA ALA A 448 0.48 -5.22 -21.72
C ALA A 448 0.46 -6.57 -20.99
N ASN A 449 0.77 -6.60 -19.68
CA ASN A 449 0.67 -7.82 -18.87
C ASN A 449 -0.78 -8.29 -18.71
N ALA A 450 -1.73 -7.38 -18.46
CA ALA A 450 -3.14 -7.71 -18.28
C ALA A 450 -3.77 -8.33 -19.53
N PHE A 451 -3.31 -7.92 -20.73
CA PHE A 451 -3.74 -8.50 -22.00
C PHE A 451 -2.87 -9.67 -22.49
N GLY A 452 -1.92 -10.15 -21.66
CA GLY A 452 -1.07 -11.29 -21.97
C GLY A 452 -0.02 -11.05 -23.06
N TRP A 453 0.30 -9.77 -23.38
CA TRP A 453 1.33 -9.43 -24.37
C TRP A 453 2.74 -9.58 -23.79
N ILE A 454 2.87 -9.46 -22.48
CA ILE A 454 4.09 -9.74 -21.71
C ILE A 454 3.72 -10.51 -20.44
N ALA A 455 4.68 -11.26 -19.87
CA ALA A 455 4.51 -11.92 -18.56
C ALA A 455 5.31 -11.16 -17.50
N MET A 456 4.63 -10.70 -16.44
CA MET A 456 5.24 -10.01 -15.30
C MET A 456 5.09 -10.82 -14.02
#